data_b98e30b1b6d44ce0c52c4a69b88af9a1
#
_entry.id   b98e30b1b6d44ce0c52c4a69b88af9a1
#
_cell.length_a   1.000
_cell.length_b   1.000
_cell.length_c   1.000
_cell.angle_alpha   90.00
_cell.angle_beta   90.00
_cell.angle_gamma   90.00
#
_symmetry.space_group_name_H-M   'P 1'
#
loop_
_entity.id
_entity.type
_entity.pdbx_description
1 polymer ?
#
loop_
_entity_poly.entity_id
_entity_poly.type
_entity_poly.pdbx_seq_one_letter_code
_entity_poly.pdbx_strand_id
1 'polypeptide(L)'
;IFDYSTYNQPFAVKVSCGFGGSMDETPMMLLPTIPTMVWGGNIRLIGRGLGIEIDDITEEVERVALEHTVETVMGSFEKGTQGAFYLKVIGWSAGRRRGGIEHITRIHPSCAPDWPQPDDAAAGGAGDHRVIVDGDPQLTIVVRADVPGGTRADGGNTTAANRLLGALPWLAEQKPGIYDGLDVPLHPPLPAQLEAQR
;
A
#
# COMPACT_ATOMS: atom_id res chain seq x y z
N ILE A 1 0.35 0.14 5.74
CA ILE A 1 -0.67 0.13 6.80
C ILE A 1 -1.58 1.33 6.56
N PHE A 2 -2.88 1.11 6.43
CA PHE A 2 -3.84 2.18 6.16
C PHE A 2 -5.06 2.10 7.08
N ASP A 3 -5.47 3.26 7.57
CA ASP A 3 -6.75 3.52 8.22
C ASP A 3 -7.59 4.43 7.32
N TYR A 4 -8.73 3.93 6.89
CA TYR A 4 -9.59 4.62 5.95
C TYR A 4 -10.72 5.44 6.60
N SER A 5 -10.73 5.61 7.91
CA SER A 5 -11.79 6.36 8.61
C SER A 5 -11.95 7.81 8.11
N THR A 6 -10.87 8.40 7.62
CA THR A 6 -10.83 9.76 7.05
C THR A 6 -10.80 9.81 5.53
N TYR A 7 -10.84 8.66 4.86
CA TYR A 7 -10.65 8.54 3.42
C TYR A 7 -12.00 8.49 2.69
N ASN A 8 -12.30 9.50 1.91
CA ASN A 8 -13.60 9.58 1.20
C ASN A 8 -13.48 9.07 -0.25
N GLN A 9 -13.32 7.76 -0.41
CA GLN A 9 -13.36 7.09 -1.71
C GLN A 9 -14.21 5.81 -1.65
N PRO A 10 -15.55 5.93 -1.69
CA PRO A 10 -16.47 4.81 -1.49
C PRO A 10 -16.24 3.62 -2.42
N PHE A 11 -15.86 3.85 -3.68
CA PHE A 11 -15.57 2.76 -4.61
C PHE A 11 -14.37 1.91 -4.13
N ALA A 12 -13.25 2.55 -3.82
CA ALA A 12 -12.05 1.84 -3.34
C ALA A 12 -12.33 1.11 -2.03
N VAL A 13 -13.00 1.79 -1.10
CA VAL A 13 -13.23 1.28 0.26
C VAL A 13 -14.32 0.22 0.30
N LYS A 14 -15.50 0.50 -0.27
CA LYS A 14 -16.66 -0.41 -0.17
C LYS A 14 -16.64 -1.50 -1.24
N VAL A 15 -16.28 -1.19 -2.48
CA VAL A 15 -16.33 -2.15 -3.58
C VAL A 15 -15.04 -2.96 -3.68
N SER A 16 -13.88 -2.30 -3.78
CA SER A 16 -12.62 -3.02 -3.98
C SER A 16 -12.17 -3.73 -2.70
N CYS A 17 -12.17 -3.05 -1.56
CA CYS A 17 -11.76 -3.60 -0.27
C CYS A 17 -12.86 -4.37 0.46
N GLY A 18 -14.14 -4.14 0.12
CA GLY A 18 -15.28 -4.83 0.71
C GLY A 18 -15.65 -4.39 2.12
N PHE A 19 -15.20 -3.21 2.57
CA PHE A 19 -15.57 -2.71 3.90
C PHE A 19 -17.07 -2.42 3.99
N GLY A 20 -17.67 -2.86 5.10
CA GLY A 20 -19.12 -2.80 5.29
C GLY A 20 -19.92 -3.91 4.57
N GLY A 21 -19.24 -4.77 3.83
CA GLY A 21 -19.84 -5.94 3.20
C GLY A 21 -19.91 -7.15 4.12
N SER A 22 -20.61 -8.21 3.69
CA SER A 22 -20.71 -9.47 4.41
C SER A 22 -19.36 -10.17 4.52
N MET A 23 -19.10 -10.81 5.65
CA MET A 23 -17.94 -11.70 5.81
C MET A 23 -18.03 -12.98 4.96
N ASP A 24 -19.22 -13.34 4.50
CA ASP A 24 -19.45 -14.51 3.63
C ASP A 24 -19.06 -14.25 2.17
N GLU A 25 -18.94 -12.98 1.78
CA GLU A 25 -18.55 -12.57 0.44
C GLU A 25 -17.05 -12.18 0.42
N THR A 26 -16.34 -12.63 -0.61
CA THR A 26 -14.94 -12.22 -0.79
C THR A 26 -14.87 -11.01 -1.71
N PRO A 27 -14.38 -9.85 -1.24
CA PRO A 27 -14.27 -8.66 -2.07
C PRO A 27 -13.24 -8.84 -3.18
N MET A 28 -13.40 -8.07 -4.26
CA MET A 28 -12.60 -8.19 -5.48
C MET A 28 -11.09 -8.20 -5.22
N MET A 29 -10.59 -7.32 -4.37
CA MET A 29 -9.15 -7.20 -4.07
C MET A 29 -8.59 -8.46 -3.37
N LEU A 30 -9.43 -9.23 -2.70
CA LEU A 30 -9.04 -10.41 -1.91
C LEU A 30 -9.38 -11.74 -2.60
N LEU A 31 -9.89 -11.70 -3.84
CA LEU A 31 -10.10 -12.92 -4.62
C LEU A 31 -8.74 -13.58 -4.92
N PRO A 32 -8.67 -14.93 -4.91
CA PRO A 32 -7.44 -15.65 -5.22
C PRO A 32 -6.79 -15.15 -6.52
N THR A 33 -5.49 -15.02 -6.52
CA THR A 33 -4.62 -14.53 -7.60
C THR A 33 -4.65 -13.01 -7.86
N ILE A 34 -5.68 -12.28 -7.42
CA ILE A 34 -5.74 -10.82 -7.59
C ILE A 34 -4.58 -10.13 -6.85
N PRO A 35 -4.28 -10.47 -5.57
CA PRO A 35 -3.11 -9.91 -4.89
C PRO A 35 -1.80 -10.14 -5.64
N THR A 36 -1.58 -11.35 -6.17
CA THR A 36 -0.39 -11.65 -6.98
C THR A 36 -0.37 -10.84 -8.29
N MET A 37 -1.49 -10.64 -8.93
CA MET A 37 -1.56 -9.79 -10.13
C MET A 37 -1.19 -8.33 -9.82
N VAL A 38 -1.59 -7.83 -8.65
CA VAL A 38 -1.34 -6.42 -8.24
C VAL A 38 0.10 -6.22 -7.77
N TRP A 39 0.62 -7.10 -6.91
CA TRP A 39 1.90 -6.89 -6.22
C TRP A 39 3.02 -7.85 -6.64
N GLY A 40 2.72 -8.95 -7.31
CA GLY A 40 3.72 -9.95 -7.70
C GLY A 40 4.80 -9.39 -8.62
N GLY A 41 4.44 -8.45 -9.50
CA GLY A 41 5.40 -7.73 -10.33
C GLY A 41 6.41 -6.94 -9.51
N ASN A 42 5.97 -6.27 -8.44
CA ASN A 42 6.84 -5.51 -7.54
C ASN A 42 7.79 -6.45 -6.78
N ILE A 43 7.31 -7.61 -6.33
CA ILE A 43 8.13 -8.61 -5.64
C ILE A 43 9.23 -9.14 -6.57
N ARG A 44 8.90 -9.47 -7.82
CA ARG A 44 9.89 -9.90 -8.82
C ARG A 44 10.89 -8.78 -9.16
N LEU A 45 10.42 -7.53 -9.22
CA LEU A 45 11.26 -6.36 -9.46
C LEU A 45 12.28 -6.18 -8.32
N ILE A 46 11.82 -6.27 -7.06
CA ILE A 46 12.69 -6.22 -5.88
C ILE A 46 13.71 -7.37 -5.92
N GLY A 47 13.25 -8.61 -6.18
CA GLY A 47 14.14 -9.77 -6.34
C GLY A 47 15.21 -9.52 -7.38
N ARG A 48 14.84 -9.01 -8.56
CA ARG A 48 15.78 -8.67 -9.63
C ARG A 48 16.81 -7.61 -9.20
N GLY A 49 16.36 -6.57 -8.48
CA GLY A 49 17.25 -5.53 -7.95
C GLY A 49 18.25 -6.06 -6.92
N LEU A 50 17.90 -7.12 -6.20
CA LEU A 50 18.75 -7.81 -5.23
C LEU A 50 19.56 -8.98 -5.83
N GLY A 51 19.43 -9.25 -7.13
CA GLY A 51 20.05 -10.41 -7.78
C GLY A 51 19.45 -11.76 -7.35
N ILE A 52 18.20 -11.77 -6.90
CA ILE A 52 17.47 -12.97 -6.45
C ILE A 52 16.37 -13.30 -7.44
N GLU A 53 16.38 -14.51 -7.99
CA GLU A 53 15.27 -15.00 -8.79
C GLU A 53 14.11 -15.42 -7.88
N ILE A 54 12.93 -14.87 -8.11
CA ILE A 54 11.69 -15.25 -7.42
C ILE A 54 11.00 -16.31 -8.28
N ASP A 55 11.02 -17.54 -7.80
CA ASP A 55 10.50 -18.72 -8.51
C ASP A 55 9.04 -19.03 -8.15
N ASP A 56 8.56 -18.60 -6.97
CA ASP A 56 7.18 -18.78 -6.55
C ASP A 56 6.65 -17.56 -5.78
N ILE A 57 5.32 -17.35 -5.82
CA ILE A 57 4.62 -16.30 -5.08
C ILE A 57 3.38 -16.91 -4.44
N THR A 58 3.23 -16.70 -3.13
CA THR A 58 2.07 -17.14 -2.36
C THR A 58 1.31 -15.97 -1.77
N GLU A 59 0.03 -16.19 -1.46
CA GLU A 59 -0.90 -15.23 -0.87
C GLU A 59 -1.42 -15.75 0.45
N GLU A 60 -1.52 -14.85 1.45
CA GLU A 60 -2.21 -15.09 2.71
C GLU A 60 -3.17 -13.92 2.95
N VAL A 61 -4.40 -14.22 3.34
CA VAL A 61 -5.43 -13.22 3.61
C VAL A 61 -6.11 -13.52 4.92
N GLU A 62 -6.15 -12.54 5.80
CA GLU A 62 -6.93 -12.54 7.03
C GLU A 62 -7.94 -11.39 6.99
N ARG A 63 -9.16 -11.63 7.46
CA ARG A 63 -10.26 -10.65 7.48
C ARG A 63 -10.87 -10.59 8.87
N VAL A 64 -11.25 -9.39 9.29
CA VAL A 64 -11.87 -9.17 10.61
C VAL A 64 -13.16 -8.37 10.45
N ALA A 65 -14.22 -8.84 11.11
CA ALA A 65 -15.49 -8.14 11.20
C ALA A 65 -15.45 -7.05 12.27
N LEU A 66 -16.24 -6.00 12.10
CA LEU A 66 -16.42 -4.96 13.10
C LEU A 66 -17.12 -5.52 14.35
N GLU A 67 -16.57 -5.28 15.51
CA GLU A 67 -17.16 -5.65 16.80
C GLU A 67 -18.28 -4.71 17.24
N HIS A 68 -18.27 -3.48 16.71
CA HIS A 68 -19.28 -2.46 16.93
C HIS A 68 -19.42 -1.58 15.68
N THR A 69 -20.56 -0.94 15.50
CA THR A 69 -20.78 0.04 14.44
C THR A 69 -19.83 1.22 14.60
N VAL A 70 -19.22 1.66 13.50
CA VAL A 70 -18.29 2.80 13.48
C VAL A 70 -18.76 3.87 12.50
N GLU A 71 -18.53 5.12 12.86
CA GLU A 71 -18.82 6.29 12.01
C GLU A 71 -17.54 6.76 11.32
N THR A 72 -17.64 7.07 10.05
CA THR A 72 -16.55 7.59 9.23
C THR A 72 -17.02 8.73 8.35
N VAL A 73 -16.11 9.36 7.62
CA VAL A 73 -16.49 10.38 6.62
C VAL A 73 -17.35 9.85 5.49
N MET A 74 -17.40 8.50 5.31
CA MET A 74 -18.24 7.82 4.31
C MET A 74 -19.57 7.31 4.87
N GLY A 75 -19.89 7.66 6.12
CA GLY A 75 -21.06 7.21 6.86
C GLY A 75 -20.77 6.05 7.79
N SER A 76 -21.84 5.39 8.24
CA SER A 76 -21.83 4.30 9.21
C SER A 76 -21.42 2.96 8.55
N PHE A 77 -20.62 2.18 9.27
CA PHE A 77 -20.27 0.81 8.95
C PHE A 77 -20.72 -0.09 10.10
N GLU A 78 -21.61 -1.02 9.79
CA GLU A 78 -22.34 -1.78 10.78
C GLU A 78 -21.50 -2.89 11.42
N LYS A 79 -21.76 -3.15 12.71
CA LYS A 79 -21.24 -4.31 13.42
C LYS A 79 -21.47 -5.59 12.63
N GLY A 80 -20.45 -6.49 12.62
CA GLY A 80 -20.50 -7.77 11.95
C GLY A 80 -20.13 -7.73 10.47
N THR A 81 -20.02 -6.53 9.88
CA THR A 81 -19.52 -6.37 8.52
C THR A 81 -17.99 -6.32 8.47
N GLN A 82 -17.38 -6.53 7.31
CA GLN A 82 -15.93 -6.49 7.17
C GLN A 82 -15.38 -5.12 7.58
N GLY A 83 -14.46 -5.11 8.53
CA GLY A 83 -13.83 -3.90 9.07
C GLY A 83 -12.33 -3.80 8.82
N ALA A 84 -11.65 -4.92 8.60
CA ALA A 84 -10.22 -4.94 8.31
C ALA A 84 -9.83 -6.16 7.47
N PHE A 85 -8.71 -6.05 6.78
CA PHE A 85 -8.00 -7.20 6.22
C PHE A 85 -6.48 -7.03 6.31
N TYR A 86 -5.80 -8.17 6.42
CA TYR A 86 -4.35 -8.29 6.35
C TYR A 86 -4.00 -9.22 5.21
N LEU A 87 -3.41 -8.66 4.19
CA LEU A 87 -3.01 -9.38 2.99
C LEU A 87 -1.48 -9.46 2.95
N LYS A 88 -0.95 -10.65 2.66
CA LYS A 88 0.47 -10.86 2.40
C LYS A 88 0.65 -11.49 1.05
N VAL A 89 1.56 -10.95 0.26
CA VAL A 89 2.04 -11.54 -0.99
C VAL A 89 3.52 -11.78 -0.81
N ILE A 90 3.94 -13.05 -0.84
CA ILE A 90 5.25 -13.51 -0.40
C ILE A 90 5.99 -14.12 -1.59
N GLY A 91 7.19 -13.62 -1.86
CA GLY A 91 8.09 -14.16 -2.86
C GLY A 91 9.07 -15.17 -2.29
N TRP A 92 9.21 -16.28 -2.97
CA TRP A 92 10.07 -17.40 -2.62
C TRP A 92 11.17 -17.60 -3.66
N SER A 93 12.29 -18.16 -3.21
CA SER A 93 13.38 -18.60 -4.06
C SER A 93 14.01 -19.84 -3.44
N ALA A 94 14.04 -20.94 -4.18
CA ALA A 94 14.55 -22.24 -3.72
C ALA A 94 13.93 -22.66 -2.36
N GLY A 95 12.61 -22.49 -2.21
CA GLY A 95 11.84 -22.84 -1.01
C GLY A 95 12.09 -21.95 0.20
N ARG A 96 12.78 -20.81 0.05
CA ARG A 96 13.01 -19.84 1.13
C ARG A 96 12.27 -18.54 0.85
N ARG A 97 11.60 -17.99 1.87
CA ARG A 97 11.02 -16.64 1.81
C ARG A 97 12.15 -15.64 1.57
N ARG A 98 12.00 -14.80 0.54
CA ARG A 98 12.99 -13.77 0.17
C ARG A 98 12.50 -12.36 0.39
N GLY A 99 11.20 -12.16 0.40
CA GLY A 99 10.58 -10.89 0.66
C GLY A 99 9.08 -10.97 0.46
N GLY A 100 8.40 -9.85 0.63
CA GLY A 100 6.97 -9.80 0.43
C GLY A 100 6.43 -8.40 0.65
N ILE A 101 5.16 -8.24 0.32
CA ILE A 101 4.38 -7.05 0.59
C ILE A 101 3.29 -7.45 1.56
N GLU A 102 3.20 -6.74 2.67
CA GLU A 102 2.17 -6.88 3.68
C GLU A 102 1.28 -5.64 3.63
N HIS A 103 0.01 -5.84 3.31
CA HIS A 103 -0.96 -4.77 3.17
C HIS A 103 -2.02 -4.90 4.26
N ILE A 104 -1.97 -4.01 5.25
CA ILE A 104 -2.87 -3.98 6.39
C ILE A 104 -3.77 -2.78 6.23
N THR A 105 -5.07 -3.02 6.22
CA THR A 105 -6.06 -1.98 5.94
C THR A 105 -7.27 -2.13 6.86
N ARG A 106 -7.71 -1.02 7.45
CA ARG A 106 -8.85 -0.91 8.37
C ARG A 106 -9.78 0.18 7.92
N ILE A 107 -11.06 0.01 8.21
CA ILE A 107 -12.02 1.09 8.08
C ILE A 107 -12.02 2.03 9.30
N HIS A 108 -11.56 1.53 10.44
CA HIS A 108 -11.46 2.30 11.68
C HIS A 108 -10.33 1.74 12.57
N PRO A 109 -9.57 2.56 13.31
CA PRO A 109 -8.45 2.12 14.16
C PRO A 109 -8.82 1.09 15.22
N SER A 110 -10.07 1.07 15.68
CA SER A 110 -10.56 0.09 16.65
C SER A 110 -10.72 -1.32 16.08
N CYS A 111 -10.71 -1.49 14.75
CA CYS A 111 -10.80 -2.80 14.12
C CYS A 111 -9.42 -3.45 14.05
N ALA A 112 -9.33 -4.71 14.50
CA ALA A 112 -8.07 -5.46 14.57
C ALA A 112 -6.93 -4.69 15.28
N PRO A 113 -7.11 -4.28 16.55
CA PRO A 113 -6.17 -3.42 17.26
C PRO A 113 -4.80 -4.10 17.48
N ASP A 114 -4.76 -5.44 17.49
CA ASP A 114 -3.54 -6.22 17.68
C ASP A 114 -2.66 -6.31 16.42
N TRP A 115 -3.19 -5.95 15.26
CA TRP A 115 -2.39 -5.89 14.05
C TRP A 115 -1.47 -4.67 14.06
N PRO A 116 -0.35 -4.70 13.32
CA PRO A 116 0.54 -3.55 13.21
C PRO A 116 -0.24 -2.25 12.91
N GLN A 117 0.09 -1.21 13.66
CA GLN A 117 -0.50 0.13 13.53
C GLN A 117 0.49 1.06 12.85
N PRO A 118 0.03 2.14 12.19
CA PRO A 118 0.91 3.25 11.83
C PRO A 118 1.58 3.84 13.07
N ASP A 119 2.82 4.29 12.97
CA ASP A 119 3.55 4.83 14.11
C ASP A 119 2.91 6.09 14.71
N ASP A 120 2.11 6.80 13.94
CA ASP A 120 1.40 8.02 14.33
C ASP A 120 -0.12 7.84 14.45
N ALA A 121 -0.60 6.60 14.60
CA ALA A 121 -2.03 6.30 14.72
C ALA A 121 -2.70 7.08 15.87
N ALA A 122 -2.02 7.23 17.01
CA ALA A 122 -2.52 7.99 18.16
C ALA A 122 -2.68 9.50 17.88
N ALA A 123 -1.98 10.03 16.87
CA ALA A 123 -2.09 11.42 16.42
C ALA A 123 -3.08 11.61 15.27
N GLY A 124 -3.88 10.60 14.96
CA GLY A 124 -4.83 10.61 13.84
C GLY A 124 -4.18 10.34 12.48
N GLY A 125 -2.98 9.78 12.47
CA GLY A 125 -2.29 9.37 11.25
C GLY A 125 -3.03 8.24 10.54
N ALA A 126 -3.32 8.43 9.26
CA ALA A 126 -4.11 7.49 8.46
C ALA A 126 -3.30 6.40 7.77
N GLY A 127 -1.99 6.32 8.00
CA GLY A 127 -1.17 5.26 7.47
C GLY A 127 0.28 5.63 7.18
N ASP A 128 1.09 4.61 7.00
CA ASP A 128 2.49 4.72 6.59
C ASP A 128 2.90 3.56 5.68
N HIS A 129 4.05 3.72 5.01
CA HIS A 129 4.76 2.65 4.35
C HIS A 129 6.00 2.31 5.14
N ARG A 130 6.18 1.05 5.48
CA ARG A 130 7.35 0.56 6.20
C ARG A 130 8.13 -0.41 5.32
N VAL A 131 9.42 -0.15 5.12
CA VAL A 131 10.33 -1.06 4.44
C VAL A 131 11.29 -1.63 5.48
N ILE A 132 11.35 -2.94 5.57
CA ILE A 132 12.27 -3.66 6.45
C ILE A 132 13.20 -4.46 5.56
N VAL A 133 14.50 -4.21 5.69
CA VAL A 133 15.54 -4.99 5.03
C VAL A 133 16.23 -5.82 6.11
N ASP A 134 16.00 -7.14 6.05
CA ASP A 134 16.65 -8.10 6.94
C ASP A 134 18.05 -8.40 6.42
N GLY A 135 19.02 -7.68 6.98
CA GLY A 135 20.40 -7.73 6.56
C GLY A 135 21.35 -7.38 7.71
N ASP A 136 22.63 -7.21 7.41
CA ASP A 136 23.65 -6.76 8.36
C ASP A 136 24.27 -5.43 7.88
N PRO A 137 23.85 -4.29 8.44
CA PRO A 137 22.82 -4.13 9.49
C PRO A 137 21.39 -4.32 8.97
N GLN A 138 20.46 -4.65 9.88
CA GLN A 138 19.03 -4.56 9.59
C GLN A 138 18.61 -3.09 9.43
N LEU A 139 17.82 -2.80 8.40
CA LEU A 139 17.31 -1.46 8.15
C LEU A 139 15.79 -1.42 8.28
N THR A 140 15.28 -0.39 8.92
CA THR A 140 13.85 -0.06 8.93
C THR A 140 13.67 1.37 8.44
N ILE A 141 12.86 1.53 7.39
CA ILE A 141 12.57 2.84 6.79
C ILE A 141 11.07 3.05 6.87
N VAL A 142 10.63 4.16 7.46
CA VAL A 142 9.23 4.57 7.50
C VAL A 142 9.05 5.76 6.57
N VAL A 143 8.14 5.62 5.62
CA VAL A 143 7.82 6.67 4.65
C VAL A 143 6.39 7.16 4.90
N ARG A 144 6.27 8.45 5.17
CA ARG A 144 5.00 9.17 5.26
C ARG A 144 4.98 10.24 4.19
N ALA A 145 3.90 10.29 3.45
CA ALA A 145 3.71 11.30 2.43
C ALA A 145 2.55 12.21 2.87
N ASP A 146 2.86 13.42 3.23
CA ASP A 146 1.88 14.41 3.66
C ASP A 146 1.73 15.50 2.60
N VAL A 147 0.49 15.91 2.35
CA VAL A 147 0.16 17.06 1.48
C VAL A 147 -0.47 18.14 2.34
N PRO A 148 0.02 19.37 2.31
CA PRO A 148 -0.58 20.47 3.06
C PRO A 148 -2.08 20.62 2.77
N GLY A 149 -2.92 20.51 3.81
CA GLY A 149 -4.38 20.58 3.69
C GLY A 149 -5.06 19.33 3.11
N GLY A 150 -4.29 18.28 2.82
CA GLY A 150 -4.78 16.99 2.32
C GLY A 150 -4.73 15.88 3.39
N THR A 151 -5.11 14.67 2.96
CA THR A 151 -5.01 13.45 3.75
C THR A 151 -3.71 12.70 3.45
N ARG A 152 -3.37 11.70 4.26
CA ARG A 152 -2.25 10.78 4.00
C ARG A 152 -2.43 9.99 2.69
N ALA A 153 -3.67 9.70 2.32
CA ALA A 153 -3.99 9.06 1.05
C ALA A 153 -3.67 9.96 -0.15
N ASP A 154 -3.93 11.27 -0.03
CA ASP A 154 -3.57 12.25 -1.06
C ASP A 154 -2.04 12.31 -1.22
N GLY A 155 -1.30 12.23 -0.11
CA GLY A 155 0.16 12.13 -0.11
C GLY A 155 0.66 10.91 -0.88
N GLY A 156 0.08 9.75 -0.66
CA GLY A 156 0.41 8.52 -1.38
C GLY A 156 0.17 8.66 -2.89
N ASN A 157 -1.00 9.17 -3.29
CA ASN A 157 -1.34 9.40 -4.68
C ASN A 157 -0.40 10.43 -5.36
N THR A 158 -0.09 11.52 -4.65
CA THR A 158 0.84 12.54 -5.13
C THR A 158 2.25 11.98 -5.32
N THR A 159 2.73 11.13 -4.41
CA THR A 159 4.03 10.47 -4.52
C THR A 159 4.08 9.57 -5.76
N ALA A 160 3.04 8.78 -6.01
CA ALA A 160 2.94 7.94 -7.19
C ALA A 160 2.93 8.77 -8.48
N ALA A 161 2.11 9.83 -8.54
CA ALA A 161 2.05 10.74 -9.68
C ALA A 161 3.41 11.41 -9.95
N ASN A 162 4.07 11.91 -8.91
CA ASN A 162 5.39 12.55 -9.02
C ASN A 162 6.46 11.58 -9.53
N ARG A 163 6.40 10.30 -9.14
CA ARG A 163 7.33 9.29 -9.69
C ARG A 163 7.13 9.10 -11.19
N LEU A 164 5.88 9.06 -11.66
CA LEU A 164 5.57 8.94 -13.09
C LEU A 164 6.00 10.19 -13.86
N LEU A 165 5.64 11.39 -13.38
CA LEU A 165 6.02 12.64 -14.01
C LEU A 165 7.53 12.85 -14.03
N GLY A 166 8.22 12.49 -12.96
CA GLY A 166 9.68 12.58 -12.86
C GLY A 166 10.42 11.65 -13.83
N ALA A 167 9.78 10.58 -14.31
CA ALA A 167 10.35 9.68 -15.29
C ALA A 167 10.30 10.22 -16.73
N LEU A 168 9.39 11.17 -17.03
CA LEU A 168 9.14 11.65 -18.39
C LEU A 168 10.38 12.22 -19.11
N PRO A 169 11.20 13.11 -18.50
CA PRO A 169 12.38 13.65 -19.18
C PRO A 169 13.36 12.55 -19.59
N TRP A 170 13.62 11.61 -18.69
CA TRP A 170 14.48 10.47 -18.97
C TRP A 170 13.90 9.57 -20.08
N LEU A 171 12.59 9.26 -19.98
CA LEU A 171 11.91 8.39 -20.93
C LEU A 171 11.91 8.96 -22.35
N ALA A 172 11.79 10.29 -22.50
CA ALA A 172 11.80 10.98 -23.78
C ALA A 172 13.14 10.81 -24.56
N GLU A 173 14.22 10.50 -23.87
CA GLU A 173 15.54 10.29 -24.45
C GLU A 173 15.83 8.81 -24.76
N GLN A 174 14.94 7.89 -24.34
CA GLN A 174 15.15 6.46 -24.52
C GLN A 174 14.70 5.99 -25.90
N LYS A 175 15.29 4.88 -26.36
CA LYS A 175 14.81 4.16 -27.54
C LYS A 175 13.46 3.52 -27.22
N PRO A 176 12.61 3.26 -28.25
CA PRO A 176 11.40 2.50 -28.04
C PRO A 176 11.67 1.18 -27.31
N GLY A 177 10.95 0.92 -26.21
CA GLY A 177 11.16 -0.25 -25.35
C GLY A 177 10.21 -0.28 -24.19
N ILE A 178 10.36 -1.33 -23.34
CA ILE A 178 9.67 -1.46 -22.07
C ILE A 178 10.70 -1.21 -20.97
N TYR A 179 10.42 -0.26 -20.10
CA TYR A 179 11.27 0.15 -18.99
C TYR A 179 10.51 -0.01 -17.68
N ASP A 180 11.22 -0.32 -16.62
CA ASP A 180 10.63 -0.49 -15.29
C ASP A 180 11.33 0.38 -14.22
N GLY A 181 10.96 0.15 -12.96
CA GLY A 181 11.45 0.97 -11.84
C GLY A 181 12.94 0.86 -11.56
N LEU A 182 13.63 -0.18 -12.09
CA LEU A 182 15.10 -0.32 -11.95
C LEU A 182 15.84 0.41 -13.07
N ASP A 183 15.19 0.62 -14.21
CA ASP A 183 15.78 1.34 -15.33
C ASP A 183 15.72 2.86 -15.12
N VAL A 184 14.60 3.33 -14.56
CA VAL A 184 14.34 4.77 -14.36
C VAL A 184 15.14 5.32 -13.19
N PRO A 185 16.00 6.34 -13.38
CA PRO A 185 16.74 6.97 -12.29
C PRO A 185 15.83 7.48 -11.17
N LEU A 186 16.34 7.43 -9.93
CA LEU A 186 15.67 8.07 -8.81
C LEU A 186 15.87 9.58 -8.91
N HIS A 187 14.76 10.29 -9.13
CA HIS A 187 14.72 11.74 -9.04
C HIS A 187 14.03 12.14 -7.73
N PRO A 188 14.56 13.11 -7.00
CA PRO A 188 13.82 13.67 -5.87
C PRO A 188 12.51 14.29 -6.36
N PRO A 189 11.46 14.33 -5.53
CA PRO A 189 10.25 15.07 -5.87
C PRO A 189 10.62 16.54 -6.14
N LEU A 190 9.99 17.13 -7.15
CA LEU A 190 10.18 18.56 -7.43
C LEU A 190 9.76 19.37 -6.20
N PRO A 191 10.60 20.29 -5.69
CA PRO A 191 10.24 21.08 -4.53
C PRO A 191 9.00 21.93 -4.88
N ALA A 192 7.95 21.80 -4.09
CA ALA A 192 6.71 22.58 -4.23
C ALA A 192 6.93 24.12 -4.12
N GLN A 193 8.12 24.53 -3.74
CA GLN A 193 8.48 25.94 -3.49
C GLN A 193 9.01 26.70 -4.71
N LEU A 194 9.22 26.04 -5.86
CA LEU A 194 9.69 26.75 -7.06
C LEU A 194 8.62 27.66 -7.70
N GLU A 195 7.35 27.50 -7.34
CA GLU A 195 6.26 28.32 -7.86
C GLU A 195 5.99 29.60 -7.07
N ALA A 196 6.46 29.70 -5.83
CA ALA A 196 6.22 30.87 -4.98
C ALA A 196 7.21 32.04 -5.21
N GLN A 197 8.14 31.91 -6.12
CA GLN A 197 9.16 32.93 -6.42
C GLN A 197 9.14 33.46 -7.87
N ARG A 198 8.04 33.27 -8.60
CA ARG A 198 7.85 33.87 -9.93
C ARG A 198 6.75 34.90 -9.92
#